data_4b45859973c63e4c810a97185c064246
#
_entry.id   4b45859973c63e4c810a97185c064246
#
_cell.length_a   1.000
_cell.length_b   1.000
_cell.length_c   1.000
_cell.angle_alpha   90.00
_cell.angle_beta   90.00
_cell.angle_gamma   90.00
#
_symmetry.space_group_name_H-M   'P 1'
#
loop_
_entity.id
_entity.type
_entity.pdbx_description
1 polymer ?
#
loop_
_entity_poly.entity_id
_entity_poly.type
_entity_poly.pdbx_seq_one_letter_code
_entity_poly.pdbx_strand_id
1 'polypeptide(L)'
;PDSSGLEGVKQALDTWLLPALMASIVLFGFTRRVKVYDSFIAGAREGFEIAIMIIPFLVAILVGVAMFRYSGALGALTQAVSPITSLLGFPAEALPMALIRPLSGSGAMAVMTETMTTHGPDSFVGYLVSVINGSTETTFYVLALYFGSVGVRAARHTVFACLAADLTGIAAALVFAKIFF
;
A
#
# COMPACT_ATOMS: atom_id res chain seq x y z
N PRO A 1 10.98 0.52 -33.08
CA PRO A 1 12.03 1.38 -32.59
C PRO A 1 12.20 1.15 -31.10
N ASP A 2 13.29 0.50 -30.70
CA ASP A 2 13.97 0.44 -29.40
C ASP A 2 13.20 0.16 -28.08
N SER A 3 12.28 -0.79 -28.07
CA SER A 3 11.73 -1.35 -26.82
C SER A 3 12.79 -2.15 -26.04
N SER A 4 13.72 -2.80 -26.73
CA SER A 4 14.77 -3.62 -26.10
C SER A 4 15.75 -2.84 -25.22
N GLY A 5 16.06 -1.61 -25.57
CA GLY A 5 16.94 -0.74 -24.76
C GLY A 5 16.28 -0.28 -23.46
N LEU A 6 15.01 0.10 -23.52
CA LEU A 6 14.23 0.53 -22.37
C LEU A 6 13.95 -0.63 -21.39
N GLU A 7 13.69 -1.82 -21.91
CA GLU A 7 13.51 -3.02 -21.08
C GLU A 7 14.80 -3.42 -20.36
N GLY A 8 15.96 -3.33 -21.05
CA GLY A 8 17.25 -3.57 -20.42
C GLY A 8 17.57 -2.59 -19.31
N VAL A 9 17.25 -1.29 -19.48
CA VAL A 9 17.43 -0.27 -18.44
C VAL A 9 16.48 -0.51 -17.27
N LYS A 10 15.21 -0.83 -17.52
CA LYS A 10 14.25 -1.21 -16.47
C LYS A 10 14.75 -2.39 -15.66
N GLN A 11 15.14 -3.46 -16.32
CA GLN A 11 15.64 -4.66 -15.66
C GLN A 11 16.92 -4.40 -14.85
N ALA A 12 17.83 -3.57 -15.38
CA ALA A 12 19.03 -3.16 -14.66
C ALA A 12 18.69 -2.33 -13.42
N LEU A 13 17.76 -1.37 -13.52
CA LEU A 13 17.29 -0.58 -12.40
C LEU A 13 16.62 -1.46 -11.33
N ASP A 14 15.72 -2.35 -11.72
CA ASP A 14 15.02 -3.24 -10.79
C ASP A 14 15.98 -4.17 -10.04
N THR A 15 17.06 -4.62 -10.72
CA THR A 15 18.02 -5.54 -10.12
C THR A 15 19.08 -4.84 -9.26
N TRP A 16 19.60 -3.70 -9.72
CA TRP A 16 20.77 -3.07 -9.14
C TRP A 16 20.47 -1.86 -8.24
N LEU A 17 19.28 -1.27 -8.31
CA LEU A 17 18.95 -0.07 -7.53
C LEU A 17 19.12 -0.28 -6.02
N LEU A 18 18.54 -1.34 -5.49
CA LEU A 18 18.60 -1.63 -4.06
C LEU A 18 20.03 -2.01 -3.60
N PRO A 19 20.76 -2.94 -4.25
CA PRO A 19 22.14 -3.24 -3.92
C PRO A 19 23.05 -2.01 -4.04
N ALA A 20 22.89 -1.19 -5.07
CA ALA A 20 23.68 0.04 -5.26
C ALA A 20 23.41 1.07 -4.15
N LEU A 21 22.16 1.24 -3.75
CA LEU A 21 21.78 2.12 -2.66
C LEU A 21 22.40 1.66 -1.33
N MET A 22 22.32 0.36 -1.02
CA MET A 22 22.94 -0.20 0.18
C MET A 22 24.47 -0.04 0.16
N ALA A 23 25.11 -0.36 -0.97
CA ALA A 23 26.54 -0.18 -1.13
C ALA A 23 26.97 1.28 -0.98
N SER A 24 26.19 2.22 -1.53
CA SER A 24 26.47 3.67 -1.43
C SER A 24 26.44 4.16 0.01
N ILE A 25 25.51 3.69 0.83
CA ILE A 25 25.42 4.05 2.26
C ILE A 25 26.66 3.55 3.00
N VAL A 26 27.06 2.29 2.77
CA VAL A 26 28.24 1.68 3.40
C VAL A 26 29.52 2.43 2.98
N LEU A 27 29.69 2.68 1.68
CA LEU A 27 30.85 3.43 1.16
C LEU A 27 30.91 4.84 1.71
N PHE A 28 29.77 5.53 1.78
CA PHE A 28 29.70 6.86 2.39
C PHE A 28 30.11 6.81 3.87
N GLY A 29 29.66 5.83 4.63
CA GLY A 29 30.07 5.60 6.01
C GLY A 29 31.61 5.45 6.14
N PHE A 30 32.22 4.66 5.24
CA PHE A 30 33.69 4.52 5.20
C PHE A 30 34.41 5.84 4.91
N THR A 31 33.92 6.64 3.95
CA THR A 31 34.55 7.94 3.63
C THR A 31 34.45 8.91 4.80
N ARG A 32 33.42 8.79 5.63
CA ARG A 32 33.20 9.60 6.84
C ARG A 32 33.87 9.02 8.09
N ARG A 33 34.64 7.93 7.95
CA ARG A 33 35.30 7.21 9.05
C ARG A 33 34.32 6.76 10.16
N VAL A 34 33.09 6.49 9.80
CA VAL A 34 32.11 5.91 10.72
C VAL A 34 32.46 4.44 10.94
N LYS A 35 32.33 3.95 12.17
CA LYS A 35 32.43 2.52 12.48
C LYS A 35 31.16 1.82 11.96
N VAL A 36 31.14 1.50 10.66
CA VAL A 36 29.95 1.04 9.94
C VAL A 36 29.31 -0.18 10.63
N TYR A 37 30.12 -1.14 11.06
CA TYR A 37 29.60 -2.33 11.74
C TYR A 37 28.93 -1.99 13.07
N ASP A 38 29.57 -1.18 13.93
CA ASP A 38 29.00 -0.81 15.23
C ASP A 38 27.71 0.00 15.06
N SER A 39 27.70 0.92 14.09
CA SER A 39 26.51 1.70 13.75
C SER A 39 25.39 0.84 13.19
N PHE A 40 25.71 -0.16 12.38
CA PHE A 40 24.74 -1.13 11.86
C PHE A 40 24.10 -1.94 13.00
N ILE A 41 24.92 -2.48 13.91
CA ILE A 41 24.41 -3.24 15.06
C ILE A 41 23.56 -2.38 15.99
N ALA A 42 23.97 -1.12 16.23
CA ALA A 42 23.19 -0.20 17.04
C ALA A 42 21.82 0.08 16.39
N GLY A 43 21.79 0.39 15.10
CA GLY A 43 20.56 0.60 14.36
C GLY A 43 19.67 -0.65 14.25
N ALA A 44 20.27 -1.84 14.08
CA ALA A 44 19.55 -3.10 14.05
C ALA A 44 18.85 -3.39 15.40
N ARG A 45 19.53 -3.10 16.53
CA ARG A 45 18.95 -3.24 17.87
C ARG A 45 17.76 -2.30 18.06
N GLU A 46 17.93 -1.01 17.71
CA GLU A 46 16.85 -0.02 17.78
C GLU A 46 15.66 -0.43 16.90
N GLY A 47 15.92 -0.87 15.66
CA GLY A 47 14.89 -1.36 14.76
C GLY A 47 14.16 -2.60 15.30
N PHE A 48 14.85 -3.49 16.01
CA PHE A 48 14.23 -4.66 16.63
C PHE A 48 13.31 -4.28 17.81
N GLU A 49 13.72 -3.31 18.63
CA GLU A 49 12.91 -2.78 19.73
C GLU A 49 11.61 -2.15 19.17
N ILE A 50 11.71 -1.37 18.10
CA ILE A 50 10.55 -0.80 17.40
C ILE A 50 9.66 -1.92 16.84
N ALA A 51 10.23 -2.94 16.21
CA ALA A 51 9.47 -4.06 15.67
C ALA A 51 8.65 -4.78 16.74
N ILE A 52 9.23 -5.07 17.91
CA ILE A 52 8.51 -5.67 19.03
C ILE A 52 7.37 -4.77 19.52
N MET A 53 7.60 -3.46 19.60
CA MET A 53 6.60 -2.50 20.06
C MET A 53 5.37 -2.45 19.14
N ILE A 54 5.55 -2.58 17.83
CA ILE A 54 4.46 -2.47 16.85
C ILE A 54 3.71 -3.78 16.60
N ILE A 55 4.29 -4.96 16.89
CA ILE A 55 3.64 -6.27 16.69
C ILE A 55 2.21 -6.34 17.27
N PRO A 56 1.94 -5.94 18.53
CA PRO A 56 0.58 -6.00 19.08
C PRO A 56 -0.44 -5.18 18.28
N PHE A 57 -0.05 -4.01 17.79
CA PHE A 57 -0.92 -3.15 16.99
C PHE A 57 -1.20 -3.78 15.63
N LEU A 58 -0.18 -4.39 14.99
CA LEU A 58 -0.33 -5.10 13.72
C LEU A 58 -1.27 -6.29 13.88
N VAL A 59 -1.08 -7.10 14.92
CA VAL A 59 -1.96 -8.26 15.19
C VAL A 59 -3.40 -7.81 15.38
N ALA A 60 -3.63 -6.77 16.18
CA ALA A 60 -4.98 -6.25 16.44
C ALA A 60 -5.68 -5.79 15.14
N ILE A 61 -4.97 -5.06 14.28
CA ILE A 61 -5.51 -4.59 13.00
C ILE A 61 -5.76 -5.76 12.05
N LEU A 62 -4.81 -6.67 11.90
CA LEU A 62 -4.97 -7.83 11.01
C LEU A 62 -6.14 -8.72 11.43
N VAL A 63 -6.32 -8.95 12.73
CA VAL A 63 -7.47 -9.68 13.26
C VAL A 63 -8.77 -8.93 12.99
N GLY A 64 -8.81 -7.62 13.26
CA GLY A 64 -10.00 -6.79 13.00
C GLY A 64 -10.40 -6.79 11.53
N VAL A 65 -9.45 -6.65 10.61
CA VAL A 65 -9.69 -6.71 9.16
C VAL A 65 -10.15 -8.10 8.72
N ALA A 66 -9.55 -9.16 9.27
CA ALA A 66 -9.98 -10.53 8.99
C ALA A 66 -11.42 -10.75 9.43
N MET A 67 -11.79 -10.33 10.65
CA MET A 67 -13.15 -10.38 11.14
C MET A 67 -14.14 -9.62 10.24
N PHE A 68 -13.77 -8.41 9.80
CA PHE A 68 -14.58 -7.59 8.90
C PHE A 68 -14.82 -8.28 7.55
N ARG A 69 -13.79 -8.94 7.00
CA ARG A 69 -13.93 -9.70 5.74
C ARG A 69 -14.79 -10.96 5.91
N TYR A 70 -14.50 -11.79 6.91
CA TYR A 70 -15.18 -13.07 7.12
C TYR A 70 -16.61 -12.95 7.65
N SER A 71 -16.95 -11.84 8.31
CA SER A 71 -18.33 -11.56 8.75
C SER A 71 -19.31 -11.25 7.62
N GLY A 72 -18.80 -11.04 6.38
CA GLY A 72 -19.63 -10.56 5.27
C GLY A 72 -19.90 -9.04 5.28
N ALA A 73 -19.39 -8.33 6.28
CA ALA A 73 -19.58 -6.87 6.41
C ALA A 73 -19.01 -6.10 5.21
N LEU A 74 -17.89 -6.56 4.64
CA LEU A 74 -17.33 -5.97 3.42
C LEU A 74 -18.29 -6.10 2.24
N GLY A 75 -18.92 -7.27 2.06
CA GLY A 75 -19.92 -7.50 1.01
C GLY A 75 -21.16 -6.63 1.19
N ALA A 76 -21.68 -6.55 2.42
CA ALA A 76 -22.82 -5.69 2.73
C ALA A 76 -22.52 -4.19 2.47
N LEU A 77 -21.32 -3.74 2.85
CA LEU A 77 -20.88 -2.37 2.58
C LEU A 77 -20.72 -2.10 1.08
N THR A 78 -20.17 -3.04 0.32
CA THR A 78 -20.04 -2.96 -1.14
C THR A 78 -21.42 -2.80 -1.78
N GLN A 79 -22.41 -3.60 -1.38
CA GLN A 79 -23.79 -3.51 -1.87
C GLN A 79 -24.45 -2.18 -1.52
N ALA A 80 -24.24 -1.67 -0.31
CA ALA A 80 -24.79 -0.39 0.12
C ALA A 80 -24.23 0.82 -0.64
N VAL A 81 -22.95 0.78 -1.00
CA VAL A 81 -22.23 1.87 -1.67
C VAL A 81 -22.38 1.81 -3.20
N SER A 82 -22.59 0.61 -3.77
CA SER A 82 -22.69 0.35 -5.21
C SER A 82 -23.66 1.29 -5.94
N PRO A 83 -24.89 1.59 -5.46
CA PRO A 83 -25.80 2.50 -6.18
C PRO A 83 -25.25 3.90 -6.34
N ILE A 84 -24.50 4.39 -5.35
CA ILE A 84 -23.90 5.74 -5.37
C ILE A 84 -22.71 5.76 -6.34
N THR A 85 -21.85 4.75 -6.27
CA THR A 85 -20.63 4.69 -7.09
C THR A 85 -20.92 4.40 -8.55
N SER A 86 -22.00 3.67 -8.86
CA SER A 86 -22.44 3.44 -10.23
C SER A 86 -22.84 4.74 -10.93
N LEU A 87 -23.43 5.72 -10.21
CA LEU A 87 -23.72 7.06 -10.74
C LEU A 87 -22.46 7.82 -11.14
N LEU A 88 -21.34 7.56 -10.48
CA LEU A 88 -20.03 8.14 -10.79
C LEU A 88 -19.29 7.36 -11.89
N GLY A 89 -19.88 6.26 -12.37
CA GLY A 89 -19.28 5.36 -13.35
C GLY A 89 -18.09 4.57 -12.76
N PHE A 90 -18.12 4.28 -11.45
CA PHE A 90 -17.15 3.40 -10.79
C PHE A 90 -17.65 1.96 -10.90
N PRO A 91 -16.85 1.02 -11.44
CA PRO A 91 -17.28 -0.38 -11.58
C PRO A 91 -17.51 -1.03 -10.21
N ALA A 92 -18.61 -1.79 -10.10
CA ALA A 92 -18.95 -2.50 -8.85
C ALA A 92 -17.87 -3.53 -8.48
N GLU A 93 -17.21 -4.10 -9.48
CA GLU A 93 -16.16 -5.11 -9.34
C GLU A 93 -14.87 -4.54 -8.70
N ALA A 94 -14.64 -3.22 -8.83
CA ALA A 94 -13.50 -2.53 -8.21
C ALA A 94 -13.81 -2.01 -6.79
N LEU A 95 -15.08 -2.01 -6.34
CA LEU A 95 -15.47 -1.52 -5.01
C LEU A 95 -14.82 -2.28 -3.85
N PRO A 96 -14.72 -3.62 -3.87
CA PRO A 96 -14.02 -4.35 -2.81
C PRO A 96 -12.57 -3.88 -2.64
N MET A 97 -11.89 -3.55 -3.74
CA MET A 97 -10.54 -3.00 -3.71
C MET A 97 -10.50 -1.63 -3.02
N ALA A 98 -11.37 -0.71 -3.41
CA ALA A 98 -11.46 0.63 -2.83
C ALA A 98 -11.74 0.60 -1.32
N LEU A 99 -12.57 -0.34 -0.86
CA LEU A 99 -12.96 -0.47 0.55
C LEU A 99 -11.89 -1.18 1.40
N ILE A 100 -11.22 -2.20 0.85
CA ILE A 100 -10.22 -2.98 1.60
C ILE A 100 -8.85 -2.27 1.65
N ARG A 101 -8.54 -1.41 0.68
CA ARG A 101 -7.25 -0.77 0.56
C ARG A 101 -6.82 0.04 1.79
N PRO A 102 -7.66 0.92 2.38
CA PRO A 102 -7.32 1.62 3.62
C PRO A 102 -7.12 0.71 4.83
N LEU A 103 -7.71 -0.51 4.79
CA LEU A 103 -7.72 -1.45 5.90
C LEU A 103 -6.53 -2.41 5.88
N SER A 104 -6.18 -2.95 4.70
CA SER A 104 -5.22 -4.04 4.57
C SER A 104 -4.51 -4.06 3.23
N GLY A 105 -3.18 -3.90 3.24
CA GLY A 105 -2.35 -4.00 2.04
C GLY A 105 -2.34 -5.41 1.44
N SER A 106 -2.18 -6.45 2.26
CA SER A 106 -2.25 -7.84 1.80
C SER A 106 -3.65 -8.23 1.33
N GLY A 107 -4.69 -7.73 2.01
CA GLY A 107 -6.08 -7.90 1.57
C GLY A 107 -6.35 -7.23 0.22
N ALA A 108 -5.85 -6.03 0.02
CA ALA A 108 -5.93 -5.31 -1.25
C ALA A 108 -5.22 -6.07 -2.38
N MET A 109 -4.02 -6.59 -2.13
CA MET A 109 -3.29 -7.41 -3.09
C MET A 109 -4.05 -8.68 -3.48
N ALA A 110 -4.68 -9.36 -2.52
CA ALA A 110 -5.50 -10.54 -2.78
C ALA A 110 -6.72 -10.18 -3.66
N VAL A 111 -7.44 -9.10 -3.31
CA VAL A 111 -8.59 -8.62 -4.10
C VAL A 111 -8.16 -8.19 -5.52
N MET A 112 -7.03 -7.49 -5.64
CA MET A 112 -6.47 -7.11 -6.93
C MET A 112 -6.17 -8.35 -7.78
N THR A 113 -5.49 -9.35 -7.23
CA THR A 113 -5.15 -10.59 -7.93
C THR A 113 -6.40 -11.35 -8.35
N GLU A 114 -7.39 -11.46 -7.48
CA GLU A 114 -8.68 -12.10 -7.78
C GLU A 114 -9.42 -11.37 -8.91
N THR A 115 -9.47 -10.03 -8.84
CA THR A 115 -10.10 -9.20 -9.86
C THR A 115 -9.42 -9.35 -11.21
N MET A 116 -8.08 -9.33 -11.24
CA MET A 116 -7.30 -9.54 -12.48
C MET A 116 -7.46 -10.94 -13.03
N THR A 117 -7.56 -11.97 -12.17
CA THR A 117 -7.77 -13.35 -12.61
C THR A 117 -9.15 -13.52 -13.22
N THR A 118 -10.16 -12.85 -12.67
CA THR A 118 -11.56 -12.98 -13.10
C THR A 118 -11.87 -12.15 -14.35
N HIS A 119 -11.40 -10.91 -14.40
CA HIS A 119 -11.75 -9.95 -15.46
C HIS A 119 -10.63 -9.73 -16.48
N GLY A 120 -9.43 -10.23 -16.21
CA GLY A 120 -8.22 -10.01 -17.01
C GLY A 120 -7.42 -8.80 -16.53
N PRO A 121 -6.07 -8.88 -16.54
CA PRO A 121 -5.20 -7.77 -16.14
C PRO A 121 -5.30 -6.57 -17.09
N ASP A 122 -5.56 -6.81 -18.39
CA ASP A 122 -5.70 -5.80 -19.42
C ASP A 122 -7.14 -5.28 -19.58
N SER A 123 -8.07 -5.65 -18.68
CA SER A 123 -9.41 -5.08 -18.64
C SER A 123 -9.41 -3.73 -17.92
N PHE A 124 -10.42 -2.89 -18.22
CA PHE A 124 -10.60 -1.62 -17.50
C PHE A 124 -10.62 -1.79 -15.97
N VAL A 125 -11.28 -2.84 -15.49
CA VAL A 125 -11.37 -3.13 -14.05
C VAL A 125 -10.01 -3.56 -13.50
N GLY A 126 -9.29 -4.45 -14.21
CA GLY A 126 -7.94 -4.89 -13.84
C GLY A 126 -6.96 -3.72 -13.80
N TYR A 127 -7.01 -2.84 -14.81
CA TYR A 127 -6.22 -1.63 -14.84
C TYR A 127 -6.56 -0.69 -13.67
N LEU A 128 -7.85 -0.43 -13.42
CA LEU A 128 -8.30 0.45 -12.34
C LEU A 128 -7.85 -0.05 -10.96
N VAL A 129 -8.00 -1.33 -10.63
CA VAL A 129 -7.58 -1.86 -9.33
C VAL A 129 -6.06 -1.79 -9.15
N SER A 130 -5.28 -1.91 -10.23
CA SER A 130 -3.83 -1.71 -10.21
C SER A 130 -3.47 -0.26 -9.89
N VAL A 131 -4.13 0.69 -10.55
CA VAL A 131 -3.90 2.12 -10.31
C VAL A 131 -4.30 2.48 -8.89
N ILE A 132 -5.42 1.99 -8.38
CA ILE A 132 -5.84 2.19 -6.97
C ILE A 132 -4.77 1.63 -6.02
N ASN A 133 -4.26 0.42 -6.28
CA ASN A 133 -3.23 -0.18 -5.44
C ASN A 133 -1.93 0.64 -5.40
N GLY A 134 -1.55 1.22 -6.52
CA GLY A 134 -0.34 2.03 -6.65
C GLY A 134 -0.46 3.47 -6.17
N SER A 135 -1.68 4.04 -6.15
CA SER A 135 -1.93 5.46 -5.83
C SER A 135 -2.42 5.73 -4.41
N THR A 136 -2.76 4.70 -3.66
CA THR A 136 -3.27 4.79 -2.28
C THR A 136 -2.43 3.95 -1.33
N GLU A 137 -2.56 4.18 -0.02
CA GLU A 137 -1.83 3.45 1.00
C GLU A 137 -2.78 2.84 2.05
N THR A 138 -2.25 1.96 2.89
CA THR A 138 -3.03 1.26 3.93
C THR A 138 -3.13 2.12 5.17
N THR A 139 -4.09 3.03 5.20
CA THR A 139 -4.24 4.10 6.21
C THR A 139 -4.17 3.56 7.64
N PHE A 140 -4.97 2.56 7.99
CA PHE A 140 -5.04 2.08 9.39
C PHE A 140 -3.77 1.36 9.81
N TYR A 141 -3.14 0.59 8.92
CA TYR A 141 -1.86 -0.06 9.18
C TYR A 141 -0.75 0.99 9.42
N VAL A 142 -0.66 1.98 8.54
CA VAL A 142 0.35 3.05 8.62
C VAL A 142 0.17 3.87 9.90
N LEU A 143 -1.05 4.24 10.24
CA LEU A 143 -1.33 4.96 11.48
C LEU A 143 -0.94 4.17 12.73
N ALA A 144 -1.27 2.87 12.78
CA ALA A 144 -0.89 2.02 13.89
C ALA A 144 0.63 1.86 14.02
N LEU A 145 1.30 1.66 12.88
CA LEU A 145 2.75 1.51 12.83
C LEU A 145 3.45 2.79 13.32
N TYR A 146 3.15 3.94 12.72
CA TYR A 146 3.84 5.19 13.04
C TYR A 146 3.44 5.75 14.40
N PHE A 147 2.17 5.76 14.73
CA PHE A 147 1.73 6.27 16.05
C PHE A 147 2.12 5.33 17.17
N GLY A 148 2.09 4.02 16.92
CA GLY A 148 2.54 3.02 17.88
C GLY A 148 4.04 3.16 18.19
N SER A 149 4.89 3.33 17.18
CA SER A 149 6.34 3.44 17.34
C SER A 149 6.80 4.69 18.12
N VAL A 150 6.02 5.78 18.04
CA VAL A 150 6.34 7.04 18.77
C VAL A 150 5.43 7.31 19.97
N GLY A 151 4.59 6.33 20.34
CA GLY A 151 3.72 6.44 21.54
C GLY A 151 2.60 7.48 21.41
N VAL A 152 2.21 7.90 20.22
CA VAL A 152 1.10 8.83 19.99
C VAL A 152 -0.23 8.10 20.22
N ARG A 153 -0.99 8.52 21.23
CA ARG A 153 -2.26 7.89 21.61
C ARG A 153 -3.50 8.51 20.97
N ALA A 154 -3.40 9.71 20.41
CA ALA A 154 -4.54 10.43 19.84
C ALA A 154 -4.27 10.81 18.37
N ALA A 155 -4.97 10.17 17.46
CA ALA A 155 -4.84 10.43 16.02
C ALA A 155 -5.47 11.77 15.58
N ARG A 156 -6.31 12.41 16.41
CA ARG A 156 -6.99 13.69 16.13
C ARG A 156 -7.63 13.69 14.73
N HIS A 157 -7.19 14.63 13.86
CA HIS A 157 -7.71 14.75 12.49
C HIS A 157 -6.99 13.84 11.48
N THR A 158 -5.91 13.13 11.87
CA THR A 158 -5.07 12.37 10.93
C THR A 158 -5.86 11.28 10.21
N VAL A 159 -6.74 10.56 10.92
CA VAL A 159 -7.61 9.54 10.29
C VAL A 159 -8.46 10.15 9.19
N PHE A 160 -9.13 11.27 9.46
CA PHE A 160 -9.98 11.94 8.47
C PHE A 160 -9.17 12.48 7.28
N ALA A 161 -8.00 13.03 7.54
CA ALA A 161 -7.11 13.52 6.47
C ALA A 161 -6.63 12.38 5.57
N CYS A 162 -6.21 11.25 6.16
CA CYS A 162 -5.77 10.07 5.40
C CYS A 162 -6.92 9.46 4.58
N LEU A 163 -8.11 9.29 5.18
CA LEU A 163 -9.28 8.78 4.45
C LEU A 163 -9.73 9.73 3.33
N ALA A 164 -9.64 11.05 3.54
CA ALA A 164 -9.91 12.01 2.48
C ALA A 164 -8.87 11.92 1.35
N ALA A 165 -7.60 11.68 1.68
CA ALA A 165 -6.55 11.44 0.70
C ALA A 165 -6.78 10.14 -0.08
N ASP A 166 -7.17 9.04 0.61
CA ASP A 166 -7.53 7.78 -0.05
C ASP A 166 -8.71 7.95 -1.02
N LEU A 167 -9.78 8.63 -0.58
CA LEU A 167 -10.93 8.91 -1.44
C LEU A 167 -10.54 9.74 -2.67
N THR A 168 -9.68 10.74 -2.48
CA THR A 168 -9.17 11.57 -3.58
C THR A 168 -8.29 10.74 -4.52
N GLY A 169 -7.44 9.88 -3.97
CA GLY A 169 -6.61 8.95 -4.75
C GLY A 169 -7.43 7.97 -5.57
N ILE A 170 -8.49 7.40 -4.99
CA ILE A 170 -9.41 6.49 -5.69
C ILE A 170 -10.18 7.23 -6.79
N ALA A 171 -10.67 8.45 -6.52
CA ALA A 171 -11.35 9.26 -7.52
C ALA A 171 -10.41 9.65 -8.67
N ALA A 172 -9.18 10.06 -8.35
CA ALA A 172 -8.16 10.33 -9.35
C ALA A 172 -7.81 9.08 -10.17
N ALA A 173 -7.65 7.93 -9.52
CA ALA A 173 -7.41 6.65 -10.20
C ALA A 173 -8.51 6.32 -11.23
N LEU A 174 -9.78 6.55 -10.88
CA LEU A 174 -10.89 6.37 -11.81
C LEU A 174 -10.80 7.32 -13.00
N VAL A 175 -10.51 8.59 -12.76
CA VAL A 175 -10.39 9.61 -13.84
C VAL A 175 -9.23 9.25 -14.76
N PHE A 176 -8.05 8.96 -14.21
CA PHE A 176 -6.89 8.57 -15.01
C PHE A 176 -7.11 7.25 -15.75
N ALA A 177 -7.74 6.26 -15.10
CA ALA A 177 -8.10 5.02 -15.79
C ALA A 177 -9.01 5.26 -16.99
N LYS A 178 -9.99 6.15 -16.89
CA LYS A 178 -10.88 6.53 -18.03
C LYS A 178 -10.18 7.33 -19.13
N ILE A 179 -9.08 8.01 -18.84
CA ILE A 179 -8.33 8.79 -19.82
C ILE A 179 -7.34 7.92 -20.60
N PHE A 180 -6.70 6.97 -19.92
CA PHE A 180 -5.58 6.22 -20.46
C PHE A 180 -5.95 4.80 -20.94
N PHE A 181 -7.12 4.31 -20.55
CA PHE A 181 -7.65 3.03 -21.00
C PHE A 181 -8.58 3.22 -22.18
#